data_a6b358ab0f6608add2efe03de2bc3ce4
#
_entry.id   a6b358ab0f6608add2efe03de2bc3ce4
#
_cell.length_a   1.000
_cell.length_b   1.000
_cell.length_c   1.000
_cell.angle_alpha   90.00
_cell.angle_beta   90.00
_cell.angle_gamma   90.00
#
_symmetry.space_group_name_H-M   'P 1'
#
loop_
_entity.id
_entity.type
_entity.pdbx_description
1 polymer ?
#
loop_
_entity_poly.entity_id
_entity_poly.type
_entity_poly.pdbx_seq_one_letter_code
_entity_poly.pdbx_strand_id
1 'polypeptide(L)'
;MNVLELRDVSIIYQNTKEAVKHVSFAVPEGKIVAIVGESGSGKSTLIRAAIGLLPAGGELASGQILFGEKDMAVMTAEELRHVRGEGMAMIFQNAGDYLNPRRKVCDQYVETLRCHQPMTKKQGYEIAKKMLATLKLPDTKHVMNAYPFQLSGGMKQRVAIAMAMSMHPKLLLADEPTSALDVTVQAQVVKQMMDLRDKMGTAIVIVTHNMGVASKMADYIAVMQNGELKEFGTREQVIYHPENDYTKKLLTVVPKLQGETDGE
;
A
#
# COMPACT_ATOMS: atom_id res chain seq x y z
N MET A 1 9.79 -3.16 -16.77
CA MET A 1 8.56 -3.99 -16.93
C MET A 1 7.51 -3.46 -15.96
N ASN A 2 6.19 -3.59 -16.25
CA ASN A 2 5.17 -3.16 -15.30
C ASN A 2 4.77 -4.35 -14.43
N VAL A 3 4.70 -4.14 -13.10
CA VAL A 3 4.21 -5.16 -12.17
C VAL A 3 2.69 -5.15 -12.06
N LEU A 4 2.08 -3.96 -12.18
CA LEU A 4 0.63 -3.75 -12.22
C LEU A 4 0.30 -2.78 -13.36
N GLU A 5 -0.76 -3.04 -14.10
CA GLU A 5 -1.27 -2.14 -15.12
C GLU A 5 -2.80 -2.09 -15.04
N LEU A 6 -3.33 -0.88 -14.98
CA LEU A 6 -4.76 -0.58 -15.00
C LEU A 6 -5.08 -0.03 -16.39
N ARG A 7 -6.02 -0.64 -17.09
CA ARG A 7 -6.46 -0.26 -18.43
C ARG A 7 -7.94 0.04 -18.43
N ASP A 8 -8.29 1.31 -18.51
CA ASP A 8 -9.69 1.80 -18.62
C ASP A 8 -10.61 1.25 -17.52
N VAL A 9 -10.09 1.20 -16.27
CA VAL A 9 -10.75 0.55 -15.14
C VAL A 9 -11.91 1.40 -14.64
N SER A 10 -13.13 0.82 -14.64
CA SER A 10 -14.31 1.39 -13.98
C SER A 10 -14.86 0.40 -12.95
N ILE A 11 -15.22 0.92 -11.76
CA ILE A 11 -15.72 0.13 -10.63
C ILE A 11 -17.03 0.75 -10.14
N ILE A 12 -18.05 -0.08 -10.00
CA ILE A 12 -19.37 0.31 -9.52
C ILE A 12 -19.73 -0.42 -8.23
N TYR A 13 -20.64 0.17 -7.47
CA TYR A 13 -21.27 -0.44 -6.30
C TYR A 13 -22.79 -0.48 -6.49
N GLN A 14 -23.38 -1.66 -6.27
CA GLN A 14 -24.84 -1.87 -6.34
C GLN A 14 -25.48 -1.36 -7.63
N ASN A 15 -24.78 -1.50 -8.75
CA ASN A 15 -25.19 -1.08 -10.10
C ASN A 15 -25.57 0.43 -10.27
N THR A 16 -25.22 1.29 -9.31
CA THR A 16 -25.68 2.68 -9.33
C THR A 16 -24.59 3.70 -9.05
N LYS A 17 -23.60 3.39 -8.22
CA LYS A 17 -22.56 4.35 -7.85
C LYS A 17 -21.23 3.98 -8.50
N GLU A 18 -20.82 4.76 -9.47
CA GLU A 18 -19.51 4.67 -10.10
C GLU A 18 -18.45 5.26 -9.17
N ALA A 19 -17.69 4.37 -8.53
CA ALA A 19 -16.65 4.74 -7.55
C ALA A 19 -15.29 5.00 -8.20
N VAL A 20 -15.02 4.37 -9.35
CA VAL A 20 -13.84 4.58 -10.19
C VAL A 20 -14.30 4.63 -11.64
N LYS A 21 -13.75 5.55 -12.43
CA LYS A 21 -14.20 5.87 -13.78
C LYS A 21 -13.01 5.95 -14.73
N HIS A 22 -12.91 5.01 -15.64
CA HIS A 22 -11.97 5.02 -16.76
C HIS A 22 -10.51 5.29 -16.34
N VAL A 23 -10.04 4.68 -15.24
CA VAL A 23 -8.70 4.92 -14.71
C VAL A 23 -7.67 4.04 -15.42
N SER A 24 -6.61 4.67 -15.96
CA SER A 24 -5.50 3.99 -16.62
C SER A 24 -4.16 4.51 -16.12
N PHE A 25 -3.33 3.66 -15.56
CA PHE A 25 -1.90 3.91 -15.30
C PHE A 25 -1.16 2.60 -15.04
N ALA A 26 0.16 2.67 -15.02
CA ALA A 26 1.02 1.51 -14.76
C ALA A 26 1.94 1.72 -13.58
N VAL A 27 2.29 0.64 -12.90
CA VAL A 27 3.26 0.58 -11.81
C VAL A 27 4.47 -0.19 -12.29
N PRO A 28 5.61 0.49 -12.55
CA PRO A 28 6.85 -0.19 -12.92
C PRO A 28 7.43 -1.01 -11.76
N GLU A 29 8.16 -2.07 -12.08
CA GLU A 29 8.86 -2.90 -11.08
C GLU A 29 9.80 -2.06 -10.21
N GLY A 30 9.81 -2.31 -8.91
CA GLY A 30 10.65 -1.62 -7.92
C GLY A 30 10.35 -0.13 -7.73
N LYS A 31 9.28 0.40 -8.34
CA LYS A 31 8.88 1.81 -8.24
C LYS A 31 7.76 2.03 -7.24
N ILE A 32 7.68 3.24 -6.71
CA ILE A 32 6.61 3.68 -5.83
C ILE A 32 5.67 4.59 -6.60
N VAL A 33 4.39 4.19 -6.67
CA VAL A 33 3.30 5.04 -7.18
C VAL A 33 2.47 5.50 -5.99
N ALA A 34 2.36 6.80 -5.77
CA ALA A 34 1.45 7.37 -4.79
C ALA A 34 0.12 7.72 -5.46
N ILE A 35 -1.00 7.22 -4.92
CA ILE A 35 -2.35 7.63 -5.32
C ILE A 35 -2.84 8.64 -4.29
N VAL A 36 -3.07 9.88 -4.72
CA VAL A 36 -3.46 10.99 -3.85
C VAL A 36 -4.80 11.58 -4.25
N GLY A 37 -5.46 12.28 -3.33
CA GLY A 37 -6.76 12.93 -3.55
C GLY A 37 -7.59 12.95 -2.27
N GLU A 38 -8.74 13.63 -2.31
CA GLU A 38 -9.66 13.75 -1.18
C GLU A 38 -10.27 12.42 -0.76
N SER A 39 -10.82 12.37 0.46
CA SER A 39 -11.58 11.21 0.94
C SER A 39 -12.77 10.94 0.00
N GLY A 40 -13.01 9.65 -0.30
CA GLY A 40 -14.09 9.26 -1.22
C GLY A 40 -13.77 9.39 -2.70
N SER A 41 -12.56 9.78 -3.12
CA SER A 41 -12.18 9.87 -4.54
C SER A 41 -11.92 8.54 -5.26
N GLY A 42 -12.17 7.39 -4.61
CA GLY A 42 -12.04 6.07 -5.24
C GLY A 42 -10.70 5.35 -5.02
N LYS A 43 -9.72 5.96 -4.37
CA LYS A 43 -8.35 5.41 -4.18
C LYS A 43 -8.30 4.02 -3.55
N SER A 44 -8.93 3.88 -2.38
CA SER A 44 -8.97 2.59 -1.67
C SER A 44 -9.76 1.53 -2.43
N THR A 45 -10.81 1.93 -3.14
CA THR A 45 -11.57 1.05 -4.04
C THR A 45 -10.67 0.51 -5.14
N LEU A 46 -9.87 1.38 -5.77
CA LEU A 46 -8.99 1.02 -6.87
C LEU A 46 -7.94 -0.01 -6.45
N ILE A 47 -7.24 0.19 -5.31
CA ILE A 47 -6.22 -0.77 -4.86
C ILE A 47 -6.83 -2.07 -4.33
N ARG A 48 -8.05 -2.04 -3.79
CA ARG A 48 -8.78 -3.26 -3.40
C ARG A 48 -9.22 -4.05 -4.63
N ALA A 49 -9.62 -3.38 -5.70
CA ALA A 49 -9.89 -4.05 -6.98
C ALA A 49 -8.61 -4.70 -7.53
N ALA A 50 -7.47 -4.01 -7.45
CA ALA A 50 -6.19 -4.52 -7.93
C ALA A 50 -5.76 -5.84 -7.28
N ILE A 51 -6.15 -6.10 -6.03
CA ILE A 51 -5.89 -7.37 -5.34
C ILE A 51 -7.11 -8.33 -5.34
N GLY A 52 -8.21 -7.94 -6.02
CA GLY A 52 -9.44 -8.73 -6.08
C GLY A 52 -10.19 -8.81 -4.73
N LEU A 53 -10.14 -7.75 -3.91
CA LEU A 53 -10.78 -7.67 -2.59
C LEU A 53 -11.79 -6.51 -2.51
N LEU A 54 -12.60 -6.35 -3.55
CA LEU A 54 -13.72 -5.40 -3.49
C LEU A 54 -14.71 -5.80 -2.39
N PRO A 55 -15.24 -4.83 -1.61
CA PRO A 55 -16.33 -5.08 -0.68
C PRO A 55 -17.58 -5.62 -1.39
N ALA A 56 -18.50 -6.22 -0.61
CA ALA A 56 -19.75 -6.74 -1.14
C ALA A 56 -20.53 -5.69 -1.93
N GLY A 57 -20.99 -6.06 -3.12
CA GLY A 57 -21.69 -5.19 -4.07
C GLY A 57 -20.76 -4.34 -4.95
N GLY A 58 -19.46 -4.44 -4.78
CA GLY A 58 -18.47 -3.82 -5.68
C GLY A 58 -18.06 -4.77 -6.79
N GLU A 59 -18.04 -4.29 -8.03
CA GLU A 59 -17.63 -5.08 -9.21
C GLU A 59 -16.83 -4.23 -10.21
N LEU A 60 -15.96 -4.88 -10.95
CA LEU A 60 -15.28 -4.29 -12.10
C LEU A 60 -16.29 -4.20 -13.25
N ALA A 61 -16.75 -2.99 -13.55
CA ALA A 61 -17.75 -2.75 -14.58
C ALA A 61 -17.13 -2.77 -15.99
N SER A 62 -15.91 -2.27 -16.14
CA SER A 62 -15.17 -2.29 -17.40
C SER A 62 -13.66 -2.20 -17.17
N GLY A 63 -12.90 -2.47 -18.23
CA GLY A 63 -11.43 -2.38 -18.22
C GLY A 63 -10.76 -3.65 -17.77
N GLN A 64 -9.45 -3.57 -17.56
CA GLN A 64 -8.60 -4.70 -17.17
C GLN A 64 -7.64 -4.29 -16.06
N ILE A 65 -7.36 -5.22 -15.15
CA ILE A 65 -6.34 -5.10 -14.11
C ILE A 65 -5.32 -6.21 -14.32
N LEU A 66 -4.15 -5.85 -14.83
CA LEU A 66 -3.10 -6.82 -15.14
C LEU A 66 -2.03 -6.85 -14.06
N PHE A 67 -1.76 -8.02 -13.51
CA PHE A 67 -0.60 -8.28 -12.67
C PHE A 67 0.45 -9.05 -13.48
N GLY A 68 1.53 -8.37 -13.86
CA GLY A 68 2.37 -8.84 -14.95
C GLY A 68 1.58 -8.94 -16.26
N GLU A 69 1.49 -10.14 -16.82
CA GLU A 69 0.72 -10.41 -18.04
C GLU A 69 -0.68 -11.00 -17.78
N LYS A 70 -1.04 -11.25 -16.51
CA LYS A 70 -2.28 -11.94 -16.14
C LYS A 70 -3.36 -10.96 -15.72
N ASP A 71 -4.55 -11.08 -16.31
CA ASP A 71 -5.72 -10.30 -15.91
C ASP A 71 -6.32 -10.85 -14.60
N MET A 72 -6.36 -10.01 -13.58
CA MET A 72 -6.89 -10.37 -12.26
C MET A 72 -8.37 -10.72 -12.26
N ALA A 73 -9.13 -10.17 -13.21
CA ALA A 73 -10.59 -10.38 -13.29
C ALA A 73 -10.97 -11.81 -13.73
N VAL A 74 -10.09 -12.50 -14.47
CA VAL A 74 -10.35 -13.85 -14.98
C VAL A 74 -9.62 -14.95 -14.20
N MET A 75 -8.86 -14.58 -13.16
CA MET A 75 -8.15 -15.55 -12.31
C MET A 75 -9.14 -16.38 -11.49
N THR A 76 -8.87 -17.66 -11.37
CA THR A 76 -9.56 -18.55 -10.43
C THR A 76 -9.26 -18.17 -8.98
N ALA A 77 -10.11 -18.61 -8.06
CA ALA A 77 -9.90 -18.37 -6.62
C ALA A 77 -8.53 -18.93 -6.13
N GLU A 78 -8.07 -20.02 -6.71
CA GLU A 78 -6.76 -20.63 -6.38
C GLU A 78 -5.60 -19.78 -6.90
N GLU A 79 -5.66 -19.30 -8.14
CA GLU A 79 -4.66 -18.37 -8.70
C GLU A 79 -4.60 -17.07 -7.90
N LEU A 80 -5.75 -16.48 -7.54
CA LEU A 80 -5.81 -15.32 -6.68
C LEU A 80 -5.18 -15.58 -5.30
N ARG A 81 -5.38 -16.78 -4.74
CA ARG A 81 -4.75 -17.16 -3.46
C ARG A 81 -3.22 -17.21 -3.56
N HIS A 82 -2.67 -17.69 -4.67
CA HIS A 82 -1.23 -17.69 -4.93
C HIS A 82 -0.68 -16.29 -5.17
N VAL A 83 -1.40 -15.45 -5.90
CA VAL A 83 -1.01 -14.05 -6.12
C VAL A 83 -0.99 -13.27 -4.80
N ARG A 84 -2.00 -13.50 -3.93
CA ARG A 84 -2.08 -12.85 -2.61
C ARG A 84 -1.04 -13.48 -1.68
N GLY A 85 -0.10 -12.68 -1.23
CA GLY A 85 1.03 -13.07 -0.38
C GLY A 85 2.36 -13.04 -1.12
N GLU A 86 2.60 -13.91 -2.07
CA GLU A 86 3.87 -13.98 -2.82
C GLU A 86 3.95 -12.98 -3.99
N GLY A 87 2.86 -12.77 -4.71
CA GLY A 87 2.80 -11.80 -5.80
C GLY A 87 2.49 -10.40 -5.27
N MET A 88 1.37 -10.26 -4.59
CA MET A 88 0.89 -9.01 -4.00
C MET A 88 0.59 -9.17 -2.52
N ALA A 89 0.91 -8.14 -1.74
CA ALA A 89 0.46 -8.01 -0.36
C ALA A 89 -0.27 -6.68 -0.17
N MET A 90 -1.15 -6.61 0.83
CA MET A 90 -1.90 -5.40 1.13
C MET A 90 -1.79 -5.03 2.61
N ILE A 91 -1.56 -3.75 2.87
CA ILE A 91 -1.69 -3.13 4.17
C ILE A 91 -2.96 -2.28 4.13
N PHE A 92 -3.95 -2.65 4.94
CA PHE A 92 -5.19 -1.90 5.08
C PHE A 92 -5.01 -0.67 5.97
N GLN A 93 -5.88 0.30 5.82
CA GLN A 93 -5.97 1.42 6.75
C GLN A 93 -6.12 0.89 8.19
N ASN A 94 -5.37 1.46 9.15
CA ASN A 94 -5.32 0.98 10.54
C ASN A 94 -4.93 -0.51 10.65
N ALA A 95 -3.96 -0.96 9.88
CA ALA A 95 -3.57 -2.37 9.78
C ALA A 95 -3.29 -3.03 11.15
N GLY A 96 -2.87 -2.25 12.15
CA GLY A 96 -2.71 -2.75 13.52
C GLY A 96 -4.00 -3.28 14.18
N ASP A 97 -5.17 -2.82 13.74
CA ASP A 97 -6.46 -3.23 14.29
C ASP A 97 -6.95 -4.56 13.71
N TYR A 98 -6.35 -5.02 12.62
CA TYR A 98 -6.63 -6.35 12.04
C TYR A 98 -5.92 -7.49 12.77
N LEU A 99 -4.97 -7.16 13.67
CA LEU A 99 -4.36 -8.17 14.53
C LEU A 99 -5.38 -8.63 15.59
N ASN A 100 -5.58 -9.95 15.70
CA ASN A 100 -6.48 -10.51 16.70
C ASN A 100 -5.95 -10.20 18.12
N PRO A 101 -6.69 -9.42 18.94
CA PRO A 101 -6.22 -8.98 20.26
C PRO A 101 -6.03 -10.12 21.25
N ARG A 102 -6.68 -11.29 21.02
CA ARG A 102 -6.64 -12.45 21.91
C ARG A 102 -5.54 -13.45 21.56
N ARG A 103 -4.74 -13.16 20.52
CA ARG A 103 -3.65 -14.04 20.08
C ARG A 103 -2.32 -13.29 20.12
N LYS A 104 -1.24 -13.98 20.48
CA LYS A 104 0.11 -13.39 20.44
C LYS A 104 0.52 -13.05 19.01
N VAL A 105 1.36 -12.05 18.87
CA VAL A 105 1.90 -11.63 17.56
C VAL A 105 2.57 -12.81 16.84
N CYS A 106 3.40 -13.59 17.53
CA CYS A 106 4.09 -14.74 16.91
C CYS A 106 3.14 -15.78 16.32
N ASP A 107 2.02 -16.07 17.00
CA ASP A 107 1.09 -17.09 16.53
C ASP A 107 0.43 -16.67 15.20
N GLN A 108 -0.01 -15.42 15.13
CA GLN A 108 -0.64 -14.85 13.94
C GLN A 108 0.37 -14.71 12.79
N TYR A 109 1.56 -14.22 13.11
CA TYR A 109 2.60 -14.03 12.13
C TYR A 109 3.04 -15.36 11.49
N VAL A 110 3.35 -16.34 12.31
CA VAL A 110 3.75 -17.67 11.84
C VAL A 110 2.63 -18.36 11.05
N GLU A 111 1.38 -18.20 11.48
CA GLU A 111 0.22 -18.72 10.75
C GLU A 111 0.12 -18.11 9.36
N THR A 112 0.25 -16.77 9.24
CA THR A 112 0.23 -16.07 7.94
C THR A 112 1.30 -16.62 7.01
N LEU A 113 2.54 -16.77 7.48
CA LEU A 113 3.61 -17.33 6.66
C LEU A 113 3.31 -18.76 6.20
N ARG A 114 2.77 -19.59 7.09
CA ARG A 114 2.46 -21.01 6.81
C ARG A 114 1.23 -21.19 5.92
N CYS A 115 0.38 -20.20 5.78
CA CYS A 115 -0.73 -20.22 4.80
C CYS A 115 -0.22 -20.15 3.36
N HIS A 116 0.98 -19.61 3.13
CA HIS A 116 1.54 -19.41 1.80
C HIS A 116 2.70 -20.35 1.51
N GLN A 117 3.54 -20.68 2.51
CA GLN A 117 4.73 -21.51 2.31
C GLN A 117 4.79 -22.65 3.35
N PRO A 118 5.14 -23.88 2.92
CA PRO A 118 5.37 -24.98 3.84
C PRO A 118 6.61 -24.72 4.71
N MET A 119 6.41 -24.53 6.00
CA MET A 119 7.48 -24.31 6.96
C MET A 119 7.12 -24.76 8.37
N THR A 120 8.12 -25.05 9.20
CA THR A 120 7.94 -25.33 10.61
C THR A 120 7.63 -24.05 11.39
N LYS A 121 6.99 -24.15 12.54
CA LYS A 121 6.76 -22.99 13.44
C LYS A 121 8.06 -22.28 13.81
N LYS A 122 9.16 -23.04 14.03
CA LYS A 122 10.48 -22.48 14.36
C LYS A 122 11.03 -21.63 13.22
N GLN A 123 10.95 -22.11 11.97
CA GLN A 123 11.37 -21.34 10.80
C GLN A 123 10.57 -20.07 10.64
N GLY A 124 9.22 -20.15 10.73
CA GLY A 124 8.35 -18.96 10.67
C GLY A 124 8.66 -17.94 11.76
N TYR A 125 8.94 -18.39 12.99
CA TYR A 125 9.32 -17.51 14.09
C TYR A 125 10.64 -16.76 13.79
N GLU A 126 11.66 -17.42 13.26
CA GLU A 126 12.94 -16.78 12.92
C GLU A 126 12.80 -15.80 11.75
N ILE A 127 11.98 -16.11 10.74
CA ILE A 127 11.66 -15.17 9.64
C ILE A 127 10.99 -13.92 10.22
N ALA A 128 9.95 -14.10 11.01
CA ALA A 128 9.22 -13.00 11.64
C ALA A 128 10.14 -12.10 12.49
N LYS A 129 10.97 -12.72 13.33
CA LYS A 129 11.93 -12.02 14.19
C LYS A 129 12.93 -11.17 13.38
N LYS A 130 13.48 -11.73 12.30
CA LYS A 130 14.39 -11.01 11.40
C LYS A 130 13.71 -9.82 10.73
N MET A 131 12.48 -9.99 10.24
CA MET A 131 11.74 -8.92 9.59
C MET A 131 11.38 -7.79 10.57
N LEU A 132 10.94 -8.12 11.80
CA LEU A 132 10.70 -7.14 12.86
C LEU A 132 11.96 -6.35 13.22
N ALA A 133 13.12 -7.00 13.25
CA ALA A 133 14.41 -6.35 13.48
C ALA A 133 14.77 -5.39 12.32
N THR A 134 14.48 -5.75 11.08
CA THR A 134 14.68 -4.89 9.90
C THR A 134 13.84 -3.60 10.00
N LEU A 135 12.64 -3.70 10.56
CA LEU A 135 11.77 -2.56 10.85
C LEU A 135 12.11 -1.84 12.17
N LYS A 136 13.28 -2.14 12.76
CA LYS A 136 13.79 -1.48 13.97
C LYS A 136 12.79 -1.50 15.14
N LEU A 137 12.00 -2.56 15.28
CA LEU A 137 11.19 -2.76 16.47
C LEU A 137 12.10 -3.09 17.66
N PRO A 138 11.97 -2.39 18.80
CA PRO A 138 12.75 -2.69 19.99
C PRO A 138 12.34 -4.07 20.52
N ASP A 139 13.28 -4.80 21.08
CA ASP A 139 13.05 -6.11 21.69
C ASP A 139 12.07 -7.01 20.89
N THR A 140 12.53 -7.47 19.75
CA THR A 140 11.71 -8.32 18.86
C THR A 140 11.16 -9.57 19.54
N LYS A 141 11.87 -10.11 20.56
CA LYS A 141 11.41 -11.25 21.34
C LYS A 141 10.19 -10.89 22.20
N HIS A 142 10.21 -9.71 22.83
CA HIS A 142 9.08 -9.19 23.58
C HIS A 142 7.89 -8.97 22.64
N VAL A 143 8.10 -8.27 21.50
CA VAL A 143 7.06 -8.00 20.51
C VAL A 143 6.40 -9.31 20.01
N MET A 144 7.19 -10.32 19.70
CA MET A 144 6.68 -11.63 19.23
C MET A 144 5.79 -12.31 20.29
N ASN A 145 6.12 -12.16 21.57
CA ASN A 145 5.37 -12.78 22.67
C ASN A 145 4.24 -11.92 23.23
N ALA A 146 4.16 -10.66 22.81
CA ALA A 146 3.12 -9.74 23.24
C ALA A 146 1.78 -10.01 22.53
N TYR A 147 0.70 -9.60 23.18
CA TYR A 147 -0.61 -9.45 22.54
C TYR A 147 -0.70 -8.07 21.88
N PRO A 148 -1.48 -7.90 20.80
CA PRO A 148 -1.61 -6.61 20.11
C PRO A 148 -1.95 -5.43 21.01
N PHE A 149 -2.81 -5.61 22.03
CA PHE A 149 -3.19 -4.55 22.97
C PHE A 149 -2.04 -4.07 23.87
N GLN A 150 -0.95 -4.83 23.96
CA GLN A 150 0.25 -4.45 24.73
C GLN A 150 1.25 -3.62 23.90
N LEU A 151 0.97 -3.42 22.61
CA LEU A 151 1.82 -2.69 21.67
C LEU A 151 1.25 -1.29 21.41
N SER A 152 2.14 -0.31 21.22
CA SER A 152 1.71 1.02 20.72
C SER A 152 1.15 0.93 19.29
N GLY A 153 0.39 1.94 18.86
CA GLY A 153 -0.15 2.00 17.50
C GLY A 153 0.93 1.87 16.42
N GLY A 154 2.04 2.59 16.58
CA GLY A 154 3.17 2.49 15.65
C GLY A 154 3.88 1.13 15.66
N MET A 155 3.89 0.42 16.80
CA MET A 155 4.43 -0.95 16.86
C MET A 155 3.49 -1.93 16.15
N LYS A 156 2.17 -1.85 16.38
CA LYS A 156 1.18 -2.67 15.66
C LYS A 156 1.27 -2.46 14.16
N GLN A 157 1.38 -1.21 13.71
CA GLN A 157 1.52 -0.87 12.30
C GLN A 157 2.79 -1.49 11.70
N ARG A 158 3.93 -1.38 12.37
CA ARG A 158 5.18 -2.01 11.91
C ARG A 158 5.12 -3.52 11.91
N VAL A 159 4.41 -4.15 12.85
CA VAL A 159 4.14 -5.59 12.81
C VAL A 159 3.33 -5.96 11.57
N ALA A 160 2.28 -5.22 11.25
CA ALA A 160 1.45 -5.48 10.06
C ALA A 160 2.26 -5.29 8.75
N ILE A 161 3.10 -4.26 8.65
CA ILE A 161 4.03 -4.05 7.53
C ILE A 161 5.01 -5.23 7.43
N ALA A 162 5.58 -5.66 8.56
CA ALA A 162 6.48 -6.80 8.60
C ALA A 162 5.81 -8.08 8.07
N MET A 163 4.58 -8.35 8.50
CA MET A 163 3.81 -9.52 8.04
C MET A 163 3.59 -9.45 6.52
N ALA A 164 3.14 -8.32 6.00
CA ALA A 164 2.90 -8.12 4.57
C ALA A 164 4.17 -8.30 3.72
N MET A 165 5.31 -7.82 4.21
CA MET A 165 6.58 -7.85 3.48
C MET A 165 7.36 -9.17 3.63
N SER A 166 7.00 -10.03 4.59
CA SER A 166 7.77 -11.27 4.88
C SER A 166 7.73 -12.31 3.78
N MET A 167 6.75 -12.22 2.88
CA MET A 167 6.64 -13.10 1.72
C MET A 167 7.42 -12.58 0.50
N HIS A 168 8.12 -11.45 0.65
CA HIS A 168 8.84 -10.77 -0.43
C HIS A 168 7.95 -10.50 -1.67
N PRO A 169 6.78 -9.86 -1.49
CA PRO A 169 5.86 -9.65 -2.58
C PRO A 169 6.49 -8.78 -3.67
N LYS A 170 6.12 -9.02 -4.93
CA LYS A 170 6.51 -8.17 -6.06
C LYS A 170 5.86 -6.78 -5.98
N LEU A 171 4.65 -6.72 -5.39
CA LEU A 171 3.87 -5.49 -5.23
C LEU A 171 3.26 -5.41 -3.83
N LEU A 172 3.48 -4.29 -3.15
CA LEU A 172 2.81 -3.92 -1.91
C LEU A 172 1.76 -2.84 -2.19
N LEU A 173 0.51 -3.12 -1.86
CA LEU A 173 -0.58 -2.14 -1.87
C LEU A 173 -0.78 -1.62 -0.44
N ALA A 174 -0.65 -0.32 -0.21
CA ALA A 174 -0.73 0.27 1.12
C ALA A 174 -1.82 1.35 1.18
N ASP A 175 -2.92 1.05 1.88
CA ASP A 175 -4.06 1.95 2.05
C ASP A 175 -3.86 2.80 3.30
N GLU A 176 -3.47 4.05 3.12
CA GLU A 176 -3.19 5.02 4.20
C GLU A 176 -2.34 4.44 5.36
N PRO A 177 -1.17 3.86 5.08
CA PRO A 177 -0.41 3.08 6.07
C PRO A 177 0.10 3.89 7.27
N THR A 178 -0.08 5.21 7.26
CA THR A 178 0.46 6.12 8.29
C THR A 178 -0.57 7.09 8.86
N SER A 179 -1.84 7.01 8.47
CA SER A 179 -2.89 7.99 8.84
C SER A 179 -3.18 8.07 10.35
N ALA A 180 -2.98 6.97 11.09
CA ALA A 180 -3.23 6.91 12.54
C ALA A 180 -1.97 7.15 13.40
N LEU A 181 -0.88 7.66 12.81
CA LEU A 181 0.42 7.83 13.47
C LEU A 181 0.77 9.30 13.64
N ASP A 182 1.45 9.63 14.73
CA ASP A 182 2.06 10.95 14.88
C ASP A 182 3.14 11.19 13.81
N VAL A 183 3.46 12.46 13.56
CA VAL A 183 4.35 12.89 12.46
C VAL A 183 5.73 12.22 12.54
N THR A 184 6.26 12.03 13.75
CA THR A 184 7.58 11.41 13.93
C THR A 184 7.56 9.93 13.57
N VAL A 185 6.57 9.20 14.07
CA VAL A 185 6.40 7.77 13.76
C VAL A 185 6.04 7.57 12.29
N GLN A 186 5.21 8.44 11.71
CA GLN A 186 4.91 8.46 10.29
C GLN A 186 6.19 8.54 9.44
N ALA A 187 7.07 9.51 9.73
CA ALA A 187 8.34 9.67 9.00
C ALA A 187 9.24 8.42 9.11
N GLN A 188 9.26 7.76 10.28
CA GLN A 188 10.00 6.52 10.48
C GLN A 188 9.44 5.37 9.65
N VAL A 189 8.11 5.19 9.64
CA VAL A 189 7.43 4.13 8.87
C VAL A 189 7.66 4.34 7.37
N VAL A 190 7.50 5.57 6.88
CA VAL A 190 7.79 5.95 5.49
C VAL A 190 9.21 5.54 5.10
N LYS A 191 10.21 5.93 5.90
CA LYS A 191 11.61 5.57 5.66
C LYS A 191 11.82 4.06 5.65
N GLN A 192 11.21 3.34 6.60
CA GLN A 192 11.33 1.88 6.69
C GLN A 192 10.71 1.17 5.48
N MET A 193 9.58 1.66 4.96
CA MET A 193 8.96 1.14 3.73
C MET A 193 9.88 1.37 2.52
N MET A 194 10.51 2.54 2.40
CA MET A 194 11.48 2.82 1.35
C MET A 194 12.72 1.92 1.46
N ASP A 195 13.28 1.76 2.67
CA ASP A 195 14.42 0.88 2.93
C ASP A 195 14.09 -0.59 2.55
N LEU A 196 12.86 -1.05 2.82
CA LEU A 196 12.40 -2.39 2.43
C LEU A 196 12.25 -2.52 0.92
N ARG A 197 11.65 -1.53 0.24
CA ARG A 197 11.55 -1.48 -1.22
C ARG A 197 12.93 -1.64 -1.85
N ASP A 198 13.90 -0.85 -1.40
CA ASP A 198 15.26 -0.84 -1.97
C ASP A 198 15.98 -2.19 -1.75
N LYS A 199 15.75 -2.85 -0.60
CA LYS A 199 16.36 -4.14 -0.27
C LYS A 199 15.72 -5.31 -1.00
N MET A 200 14.42 -5.26 -1.24
CA MET A 200 13.64 -6.39 -1.75
C MET A 200 13.25 -6.25 -3.22
N GLY A 201 13.38 -5.06 -3.80
CA GLY A 201 12.92 -4.78 -5.16
C GLY A 201 11.39 -4.75 -5.29
N THR A 202 10.64 -4.71 -4.17
CA THR A 202 9.18 -4.68 -4.14
C THR A 202 8.68 -3.34 -4.69
N ALA A 203 7.78 -3.35 -5.67
CA ALA A 203 7.07 -2.13 -6.05
C ALA A 203 6.02 -1.78 -4.98
N ILE A 204 5.70 -0.49 -4.82
CA ILE A 204 4.72 -0.05 -3.83
C ILE A 204 3.67 0.84 -4.49
N VAL A 205 2.40 0.56 -4.26
CA VAL A 205 1.31 1.52 -4.47
C VAL A 205 0.87 2.00 -3.10
N ILE A 206 1.03 3.29 -2.83
CA ILE A 206 0.60 3.90 -1.57
C ILE A 206 -0.58 4.85 -1.81
N VAL A 207 -1.69 4.62 -1.13
CA VAL A 207 -2.79 5.56 -1.04
C VAL A 207 -2.55 6.49 0.14
N THR A 208 -2.63 7.79 -0.08
CA THR A 208 -2.52 8.78 0.99
C THR A 208 -3.24 10.08 0.60
N HIS A 209 -3.76 10.79 1.59
CA HIS A 209 -4.22 12.17 1.41
C HIS A 209 -3.11 13.19 1.75
N ASN A 210 -1.96 12.74 2.21
CA ASN A 210 -0.83 13.58 2.59
C ASN A 210 0.18 13.71 1.43
N MET A 211 0.13 14.85 0.73
CA MET A 211 1.07 15.16 -0.36
C MET A 211 2.53 15.17 0.09
N GLY A 212 2.81 15.52 1.34
CA GLY A 212 4.17 15.46 1.89
C GLY A 212 4.73 14.04 1.96
N VAL A 213 3.89 13.04 2.23
CA VAL A 213 4.27 11.62 2.14
C VAL A 213 4.49 11.23 0.69
N ALA A 214 3.58 11.60 -0.20
CA ALA A 214 3.68 11.29 -1.63
C ALA A 214 4.94 11.91 -2.24
N SER A 215 5.22 13.20 -1.99
CA SER A 215 6.40 13.89 -2.50
C SER A 215 7.73 13.29 -2.02
N LYS A 216 7.74 12.70 -0.82
CA LYS A 216 8.94 12.09 -0.23
C LYS A 216 9.21 10.66 -0.71
N MET A 217 8.15 9.89 -0.94
CA MET A 217 8.27 8.45 -1.25
C MET A 217 8.19 8.13 -2.74
N ALA A 218 7.31 8.83 -3.47
CA ALA A 218 6.88 8.38 -4.78
C ALA A 218 7.92 8.64 -5.88
N ASP A 219 8.01 7.70 -6.81
CA ASP A 219 8.60 7.90 -8.12
C ASP A 219 7.58 8.50 -9.09
N TYR A 220 6.29 8.08 -8.97
CA TYR A 220 5.15 8.57 -9.76
C TYR A 220 3.98 8.92 -8.84
N ILE A 221 3.16 9.88 -9.25
CA ILE A 221 1.98 10.32 -8.52
C ILE A 221 0.76 10.24 -9.43
N ALA A 222 -0.29 9.59 -8.93
CA ALA A 222 -1.63 9.53 -9.54
C ALA A 222 -2.58 10.39 -8.70
N VAL A 223 -3.13 11.45 -9.27
CA VAL A 223 -4.07 12.36 -8.58
C VAL A 223 -5.49 11.96 -8.95
N MET A 224 -6.29 11.57 -7.96
CA MET A 224 -7.67 11.14 -8.15
C MET A 224 -8.67 12.13 -7.54
N GLN A 225 -9.75 12.40 -8.28
CA GLN A 225 -10.89 13.20 -7.83
C GLN A 225 -12.19 12.61 -8.38
N ASN A 226 -13.20 12.42 -7.53
CA ASN A 226 -14.53 11.95 -7.92
C ASN A 226 -14.54 10.66 -8.77
N GLY A 227 -13.64 9.73 -8.46
CA GLY A 227 -13.48 8.47 -9.17
C GLY A 227 -12.60 8.53 -10.42
N GLU A 228 -12.16 9.70 -10.85
CA GLU A 228 -11.39 9.91 -12.06
C GLU A 228 -9.92 10.18 -11.77
N LEU A 229 -9.04 9.75 -12.68
CA LEU A 229 -7.64 10.12 -12.69
C LEU A 229 -7.51 11.51 -13.34
N LYS A 230 -7.12 12.51 -12.54
CA LYS A 230 -6.98 13.90 -13.01
C LYS A 230 -5.59 14.18 -13.55
N GLU A 231 -4.57 13.55 -12.97
CA GLU A 231 -3.19 13.71 -13.41
C GLU A 231 -2.38 12.48 -13.02
N PHE A 232 -1.46 12.06 -13.90
CA PHE A 232 -0.49 11.00 -13.65
C PHE A 232 0.85 11.39 -14.27
N GLY A 233 1.90 11.36 -13.48
CA GLY A 233 3.25 11.69 -13.96
C GLY A 233 4.33 11.31 -12.96
N THR A 234 5.58 11.63 -13.29
CA THR A 234 6.66 11.54 -12.32
C THR A 234 6.41 12.48 -11.16
N ARG A 235 6.96 12.15 -9.99
CA ARG A 235 6.90 13.03 -8.82
C ARG A 235 7.26 14.48 -9.17
N GLU A 236 8.30 14.66 -9.96
CA GLU A 236 8.83 15.97 -10.36
C GLU A 236 7.80 16.75 -11.19
N GLN A 237 7.19 16.10 -12.18
CA GLN A 237 6.13 16.71 -12.99
C GLN A 237 4.93 17.14 -12.14
N VAL A 238 4.38 16.23 -11.34
CA VAL A 238 3.13 16.50 -10.57
C VAL A 238 3.36 17.51 -9.44
N ILE A 239 4.54 17.53 -8.79
CA ILE A 239 4.81 18.44 -7.67
C ILE A 239 5.24 19.84 -8.14
N TYR A 240 6.12 19.93 -9.12
CA TYR A 240 6.70 21.22 -9.54
C TYR A 240 6.07 21.80 -10.81
N HIS A 241 5.48 20.97 -11.67
CA HIS A 241 4.87 21.37 -12.93
C HIS A 241 3.47 20.80 -13.13
N PRO A 242 2.55 20.95 -12.12
CA PRO A 242 1.21 20.39 -12.22
C PRO A 242 0.43 21.05 -13.36
N GLU A 243 -0.18 20.24 -14.21
CA GLU A 243 -1.01 20.71 -15.31
C GLU A 243 -2.47 20.90 -14.88
N ASN A 244 -2.99 19.95 -14.08
CA ASN A 244 -4.40 19.96 -13.67
C ASN A 244 -4.66 20.95 -12.52
N ASP A 245 -5.74 21.74 -12.65
CA ASP A 245 -6.11 22.76 -11.64
C ASP A 245 -6.45 22.17 -10.27
N TYR A 246 -6.98 20.94 -10.22
CA TYR A 246 -7.21 20.25 -8.95
C TYR A 246 -5.89 19.87 -8.28
N THR A 247 -4.90 19.40 -9.04
CA THR A 247 -3.55 19.13 -8.53
C THR A 247 -2.92 20.39 -7.95
N LYS A 248 -3.00 21.52 -8.66
CA LYS A 248 -2.53 22.83 -8.17
C LYS A 248 -3.16 23.19 -6.83
N LYS A 249 -4.49 23.03 -6.70
CA LYS A 249 -5.21 23.26 -5.43
C LYS A 249 -4.75 22.34 -4.31
N LEU A 250 -4.57 21.05 -4.57
CA LEU A 250 -4.07 20.10 -3.57
C LEU A 250 -2.68 20.50 -3.05
N LEU A 251 -1.81 20.99 -3.90
CA LEU A 251 -0.45 21.41 -3.55
C LEU A 251 -0.42 22.69 -2.72
N THR A 252 -1.39 23.61 -2.87
CA THR A 252 -1.45 24.84 -2.06
C THR A 252 -1.76 24.58 -0.59
N VAL A 253 -2.39 23.46 -0.26
CA VAL A 253 -2.71 23.06 1.12
C VAL A 253 -1.52 22.42 1.84
N VAL A 254 -0.50 22.02 1.10
CA VAL A 254 0.72 21.44 1.68
C VAL A 254 1.60 22.59 2.22
N PRO A 255 1.97 22.60 3.50
CA PRO A 255 2.97 23.55 3.99
C PRO A 255 4.24 23.39 3.15
N LYS A 256 4.72 24.47 2.52
CA LYS A 256 5.99 24.45 1.79
C LYS A 256 7.05 23.91 2.73
N LEU A 257 7.68 22.80 2.38
CA LEU A 257 8.86 22.33 3.07
C LEU A 257 9.91 23.42 2.90
N GLN A 258 10.19 24.17 3.98
CA GLN A 258 11.27 25.15 4.01
C GLN A 258 12.58 24.40 3.76
N GLY A 259 13.21 24.61 2.61
CA GLY A 259 14.54 24.07 2.35
C GLY A 259 15.01 23.98 0.92
N GLU A 260 14.25 24.48 -0.07
CA GLU A 260 14.85 24.70 -1.40
C GLU A 260 14.66 26.17 -1.77
N THR A 261 15.71 26.97 -1.50
CA THR A 261 15.87 28.32 -2.06
C THR A 261 15.86 28.25 -3.55
N ASP A 262 15.04 29.09 -4.18
CA ASP A 262 15.13 29.42 -5.60
C ASP A 262 16.60 29.77 -5.90
N GLY A 263 17.28 28.85 -6.58
CA GLY A 263 18.59 29.14 -7.18
C GLY A 263 18.35 30.02 -8.40
N GLU A 264 18.76 31.26 -8.29
CA GLU A 264 18.95 32.18 -9.40
C GLU A 264 19.86 31.60 -10.50
#